data_eae145a1558765e07463da26522c41c3
#
_entry.id   eae145a1558765e07463da26522c41c3
#
_cell.length_a   1.000
_cell.length_b   1.000
_cell.length_c   1.000
_cell.angle_alpha   90.00
_cell.angle_beta   90.00
_cell.angle_gamma   90.00
#
_symmetry.space_group_name_H-M   'P 1'
#
loop_
_entity.id
_entity.type
_entity.pdbx_description
1 polymer ?
#
loop_
_entity_poly.entity_id
_entity_poly.type
_entity_poly.pdbx_seq_one_letter_code
_entity_poly.pdbx_strand_id
1 'polypeptide(L)'
;MKKMLSIVLTVAMLFSLLLAGASAEEVTEINLWSIYTGDDFRIIQGVVDTFNEANPDVHINHVAISAEEMYTKMALVAGDDNAAPVAAIMHSYNIPSFAKQGILDPLDDFLTGYGNFSEDLYLSNDAGKVDGVRYGIPFCAPTVVTYCNLDLAAQYCPDEIADGIITWDELYTIADRMIADGVTDVKLLGGSWGRNDMINAYEQCGGTYRQDSDPDNVVTIDKTALLEAVNLWKGLYDKGVTQQDGDDVMGMFALEELIFATGGTWNLSAVQEYGLNFQMMPSVQKSAEHTFNWGATECIVKMHRNVTDAERTATLRFMEYLRENAMEWAQSGAIVMAKATAESEEFKALPQSGAMINGTETWVAYHPYSGAFTTVFDKLGFQAVYGYITPDEYVEAIQAQCQEAINGMK
;
A
#
# COMPACT_ATOMS: atom_id res chain seq x y z
N MET A 1 -27.49 -44.27 55.13
CA MET A 1 -27.13 -44.42 53.71
C MET A 1 -28.11 -43.68 52.75
N LYS A 2 -29.43 -43.97 52.79
CA LYS A 2 -30.42 -43.37 51.85
C LYS A 2 -30.51 -41.85 51.91
N LYS A 3 -30.34 -41.16 53.08
CA LYS A 3 -30.36 -39.71 53.25
C LYS A 3 -29.09 -39.05 52.72
N MET A 4 -27.92 -39.68 52.82
CA MET A 4 -26.68 -39.16 52.26
C MET A 4 -26.65 -39.26 50.73
N LEU A 5 -27.23 -40.34 50.17
CA LEU A 5 -27.34 -40.49 48.75
C LEU A 5 -28.25 -39.45 48.08
N SER A 6 -29.35 -39.06 48.78
CA SER A 6 -30.28 -38.05 48.33
C SER A 6 -29.64 -36.65 48.31
N ILE A 7 -28.78 -36.29 49.28
CA ILE A 7 -28.09 -34.99 49.36
C ILE A 7 -27.00 -34.91 48.24
N VAL A 8 -26.28 -36.00 48.01
CA VAL A 8 -25.25 -36.03 46.91
C VAL A 8 -25.91 -35.90 45.54
N LEU A 9 -27.09 -36.54 45.32
CA LEU A 9 -27.81 -36.38 44.05
C LEU A 9 -28.37 -34.97 43.86
N THR A 10 -28.84 -34.29 44.93
CA THR A 10 -29.38 -32.95 44.87
C THR A 10 -28.25 -31.91 44.63
N VAL A 11 -27.07 -32.10 45.22
CA VAL A 11 -25.90 -31.25 44.99
C VAL A 11 -25.34 -31.47 43.57
N ALA A 12 -25.33 -32.72 43.07
CA ALA A 12 -24.93 -33.00 41.70
C ALA A 12 -25.90 -32.41 40.65
N MET A 13 -27.22 -32.40 40.90
CA MET A 13 -28.21 -31.75 40.05
C MET A 13 -28.13 -30.22 40.12
N LEU A 14 -27.80 -29.62 41.26
CA LEU A 14 -27.57 -28.19 41.38
C LEU A 14 -26.26 -27.76 40.69
N PHE A 15 -25.21 -28.56 40.71
CA PHE A 15 -23.99 -28.33 39.96
C PHE A 15 -24.17 -28.48 38.45
N SER A 16 -24.99 -29.43 37.99
CA SER A 16 -25.32 -29.60 36.58
C SER A 16 -26.25 -28.49 36.04
N LEU A 17 -27.09 -27.88 36.88
CA LEU A 17 -27.93 -26.72 36.53
C LEU A 17 -27.13 -25.40 36.51
N LEU A 18 -26.06 -25.31 37.27
CA LEU A 18 -25.12 -24.16 37.22
C LEU A 18 -24.19 -24.23 35.99
N LEU A 19 -23.92 -25.41 35.45
CA LEU A 19 -23.18 -25.62 34.22
C LEU A 19 -24.04 -25.50 32.95
N ALA A 20 -25.37 -25.66 33.07
CA ALA A 20 -26.29 -25.53 31.94
C ALA A 20 -26.74 -24.08 31.67
N GLY A 21 -26.29 -23.10 32.49
CA GLY A 21 -26.62 -21.70 32.36
C GLY A 21 -25.51 -20.82 31.73
N ALA A 22 -24.36 -21.38 31.39
CA ALA A 22 -23.43 -20.73 30.49
C ALA A 22 -23.89 -21.09 29.06
N SER A 23 -24.82 -20.32 28.50
CA SER A 23 -24.90 -20.20 27.05
C SER A 23 -23.50 -19.78 26.61
N ALA A 24 -22.78 -20.62 25.87
CA ALA A 24 -21.62 -20.14 25.17
C ALA A 24 -22.11 -18.87 24.42
N GLU A 25 -21.58 -17.72 24.77
CA GLU A 25 -21.82 -16.52 23.95
C GLU A 25 -21.45 -16.91 22.53
N GLU A 26 -22.41 -16.74 21.62
CA GLU A 26 -22.19 -17.07 20.20
C GLU A 26 -21.08 -16.17 19.68
N VAL A 27 -19.93 -16.77 19.31
CA VAL A 27 -18.79 -16.03 18.78
C VAL A 27 -19.19 -15.42 17.46
N THR A 28 -19.04 -14.10 17.33
CA THR A 28 -19.32 -13.40 16.08
C THR A 28 -18.13 -13.56 15.13
N GLU A 29 -18.33 -14.32 14.05
CA GLU A 29 -17.32 -14.56 13.01
C GLU A 29 -17.31 -13.43 11.99
N ILE A 30 -16.14 -12.83 11.73
CA ILE A 30 -15.94 -11.77 10.74
C ILE A 30 -14.90 -12.22 9.72
N ASN A 31 -15.29 -12.39 8.46
CA ASN A 31 -14.35 -12.59 7.38
C ASN A 31 -13.78 -11.24 6.94
N LEU A 32 -12.46 -11.12 7.02
CA LEU A 32 -11.67 -9.99 6.53
C LEU A 32 -10.77 -10.46 5.39
N TRP A 33 -10.88 -9.85 4.22
CA TRP A 33 -9.93 -10.09 3.14
C TRP A 33 -8.89 -8.97 3.08
N SER A 34 -7.64 -9.32 2.76
CA SER A 34 -6.59 -8.34 2.53
C SER A 34 -5.70 -8.72 1.36
N ILE A 35 -4.99 -7.73 0.84
CA ILE A 35 -4.01 -7.90 -0.24
C ILE A 35 -2.61 -8.32 0.25
N TYR A 36 -2.42 -8.50 1.54
CA TYR A 36 -1.13 -8.76 2.17
C TYR A 36 -0.76 -10.24 2.07
N THR A 37 0.08 -10.62 1.10
CA THR A 37 0.44 -12.03 0.82
C THR A 37 1.90 -12.36 1.12
N GLY A 38 2.73 -11.36 1.45
CA GLY A 38 4.16 -11.50 1.74
C GLY A 38 4.45 -11.47 3.25
N ASP A 39 5.55 -10.81 3.61
CA ASP A 39 5.92 -10.59 5.02
C ASP A 39 4.88 -9.76 5.78
N ASP A 40 4.18 -8.86 5.09
CA ASP A 40 3.05 -8.10 5.59
C ASP A 40 1.94 -8.98 6.16
N PHE A 41 1.72 -10.16 5.56
CA PHE A 41 0.74 -11.13 6.07
C PHE A 41 1.05 -11.52 7.51
N ARG A 42 2.31 -11.84 7.81
CA ARG A 42 2.72 -12.29 9.14
C ARG A 42 2.45 -11.23 10.20
N ILE A 43 2.70 -9.96 9.85
CA ILE A 43 2.53 -8.83 10.78
C ILE A 43 1.04 -8.56 11.01
N ILE A 44 0.24 -8.42 9.96
CA ILE A 44 -1.21 -8.18 10.11
C ILE A 44 -1.91 -9.37 10.77
N GLN A 45 -1.47 -10.61 10.50
CA GLN A 45 -2.00 -11.79 11.16
C GLN A 45 -1.72 -11.76 12.68
N GLY A 46 -0.52 -11.31 13.09
CA GLY A 46 -0.19 -11.12 14.50
C GLY A 46 -1.11 -10.10 15.19
N VAL A 47 -1.43 -9.00 14.51
CA VAL A 47 -2.39 -7.99 15.00
C VAL A 47 -3.80 -8.60 15.14
N VAL A 48 -4.23 -9.39 14.16
CA VAL A 48 -5.52 -10.11 14.19
C VAL A 48 -5.57 -11.12 15.33
N ASP A 49 -4.51 -11.92 15.50
CA ASP A 49 -4.44 -12.94 16.55
C ASP A 49 -4.51 -12.30 17.94
N THR A 50 -3.78 -11.20 18.17
CA THR A 50 -3.83 -10.44 19.43
C THR A 50 -5.22 -9.87 19.70
N PHE A 51 -5.91 -9.36 18.67
CA PHE A 51 -7.30 -8.93 18.80
C PHE A 51 -8.23 -10.07 19.18
N ASN A 52 -8.13 -11.23 18.51
CA ASN A 52 -8.96 -12.41 18.77
C ASN A 52 -8.75 -12.93 20.20
N GLU A 53 -7.50 -12.97 20.67
CA GLU A 53 -7.20 -13.37 22.05
C GLU A 53 -7.82 -12.41 23.09
N ALA A 54 -7.81 -11.13 22.83
CA ALA A 54 -8.37 -10.10 23.71
C ALA A 54 -9.90 -10.02 23.68
N ASN A 55 -10.54 -10.56 22.62
CA ASN A 55 -11.99 -10.43 22.37
C ASN A 55 -12.64 -11.81 22.11
N PRO A 56 -12.85 -12.65 23.14
CA PRO A 56 -13.32 -14.03 22.96
C PRO A 56 -14.74 -14.16 22.41
N ASP A 57 -15.50 -13.08 22.34
CA ASP A 57 -16.85 -12.98 21.76
C ASP A 57 -16.83 -12.66 20.25
N VAL A 58 -15.64 -12.36 19.68
CA VAL A 58 -15.43 -12.06 18.26
C VAL A 58 -14.28 -12.88 17.72
N HIS A 59 -14.40 -13.35 16.50
CA HIS A 59 -13.30 -13.97 15.77
C HIS A 59 -13.16 -13.35 14.38
N ILE A 60 -12.05 -12.68 14.14
CA ILE A 60 -11.66 -12.18 12.82
C ILE A 60 -10.97 -13.32 12.07
N ASN A 61 -11.58 -13.81 11.02
CA ASN A 61 -11.00 -14.76 10.09
C ASN A 61 -10.34 -13.99 8.94
N HIS A 62 -9.02 -13.80 9.04
CA HIS A 62 -8.25 -13.07 8.06
C HIS A 62 -7.82 -13.96 6.90
N VAL A 63 -8.12 -13.53 5.66
CA VAL A 63 -7.79 -14.23 4.41
C VAL A 63 -6.97 -13.30 3.53
N ALA A 64 -5.71 -13.65 3.31
CA ALA A 64 -4.82 -12.95 2.40
C ALA A 64 -4.99 -13.47 0.96
N ILE A 65 -5.18 -12.56 0.02
CA ILE A 65 -5.39 -12.86 -1.41
C ILE A 65 -4.58 -11.83 -2.20
N SER A 66 -3.87 -12.25 -3.26
CA SER A 66 -3.18 -11.29 -4.12
C SER A 66 -4.15 -10.22 -4.64
N ALA A 67 -3.68 -8.99 -4.81
CA ALA A 67 -4.56 -7.87 -5.16
C ALA A 67 -5.39 -8.15 -6.43
N GLU A 68 -4.78 -8.71 -7.48
CA GLU A 68 -5.45 -9.03 -8.74
C GLU A 68 -6.57 -10.08 -8.53
N GLU A 69 -6.26 -11.15 -7.81
CA GLU A 69 -7.22 -12.21 -7.52
C GLU A 69 -8.33 -11.72 -6.58
N MET A 70 -7.99 -10.92 -5.56
CA MET A 70 -8.95 -10.35 -4.62
C MET A 70 -9.98 -9.47 -5.34
N TYR A 71 -9.54 -8.56 -6.21
CA TYR A 71 -10.45 -7.68 -6.94
C TYR A 71 -11.38 -8.44 -7.87
N THR A 72 -10.88 -9.48 -8.53
CA THR A 72 -11.72 -10.38 -9.32
C THR A 72 -12.76 -11.11 -8.46
N LYS A 73 -12.35 -11.65 -7.31
CA LYS A 73 -13.25 -12.36 -6.39
C LYS A 73 -14.29 -11.42 -5.77
N MET A 74 -13.91 -10.21 -5.35
CA MET A 74 -14.84 -9.23 -4.79
C MET A 74 -16.00 -8.96 -5.75
N ALA A 75 -15.71 -8.76 -7.04
CA ALA A 75 -16.73 -8.53 -8.05
C ALA A 75 -17.68 -9.73 -8.24
N LEU A 76 -17.17 -10.96 -8.07
CA LEU A 76 -17.98 -12.19 -8.23
C LEU A 76 -18.89 -12.47 -7.03
N VAL A 77 -18.49 -12.08 -5.82
CA VAL A 77 -19.22 -12.43 -4.58
C VAL A 77 -20.06 -11.29 -4.02
N ALA A 78 -19.98 -10.10 -4.57
CA ALA A 78 -20.75 -8.94 -4.11
C ALA A 78 -22.25 -9.26 -4.13
N GLY A 79 -22.93 -9.00 -3.01
CA GLY A 79 -24.35 -9.32 -2.81
C GLY A 79 -24.64 -10.75 -2.30
N ASP A 80 -23.63 -11.61 -2.14
CA ASP A 80 -23.79 -12.93 -1.53
C ASP A 80 -23.37 -12.87 -0.05
N ASP A 81 -24.36 -12.93 0.85
CA ASP A 81 -24.15 -12.82 2.30
C ASP A 81 -23.28 -13.93 2.88
N ASN A 82 -23.14 -15.07 2.19
CA ASN A 82 -22.34 -16.21 2.65
C ASN A 82 -20.92 -16.24 2.07
N ALA A 83 -20.72 -15.64 0.89
CA ALA A 83 -19.44 -15.69 0.18
C ALA A 83 -18.64 -14.41 0.32
N ALA A 84 -19.31 -13.23 0.38
CA ALA A 84 -18.63 -11.96 0.53
C ALA A 84 -18.12 -11.76 1.96
N PRO A 85 -16.87 -11.27 2.15
CA PRO A 85 -16.39 -10.84 3.46
C PRO A 85 -17.18 -9.63 3.95
N VAL A 86 -17.21 -9.40 5.26
CA VAL A 86 -17.79 -8.17 5.82
C VAL A 86 -16.96 -6.97 5.44
N ALA A 87 -15.64 -7.11 5.56
CA ALA A 87 -14.69 -6.06 5.25
C ALA A 87 -13.51 -6.57 4.41
N ALA A 88 -12.89 -5.66 3.68
CA ALA A 88 -11.64 -5.93 2.97
C ALA A 88 -10.68 -4.74 3.11
N ILE A 89 -9.36 -5.01 3.03
CA ILE A 89 -8.33 -3.98 2.92
C ILE A 89 -7.87 -3.94 1.47
N MET A 90 -8.03 -2.79 0.83
CA MET A 90 -7.76 -2.64 -0.60
C MET A 90 -7.19 -1.26 -0.95
N HIS A 91 -6.56 -1.16 -2.10
CA HIS A 91 -6.05 0.12 -2.61
C HIS A 91 -7.18 1.10 -2.93
N SER A 92 -7.03 2.34 -2.48
CA SER A 92 -8.01 3.42 -2.66
C SER A 92 -8.32 3.71 -4.14
N TYR A 93 -7.36 3.53 -5.04
CA TYR A 93 -7.55 3.81 -6.47
C TYR A 93 -8.58 2.89 -7.18
N ASN A 94 -8.94 1.76 -6.56
CA ASN A 94 -10.00 0.89 -7.08
C ASN A 94 -11.38 1.19 -6.46
N ILE A 95 -11.44 1.91 -5.35
CA ILE A 95 -12.70 2.22 -4.65
C ILE A 95 -13.71 2.92 -5.54
N PRO A 96 -13.36 3.96 -6.33
CA PRO A 96 -14.35 4.63 -7.18
C PRO A 96 -15.03 3.71 -8.19
N SER A 97 -14.27 2.84 -8.83
CA SER A 97 -14.80 1.85 -9.78
C SER A 97 -15.72 0.83 -9.09
N PHE A 98 -15.30 0.33 -7.92
CA PHE A 98 -16.05 -0.68 -7.17
C PHE A 98 -17.33 -0.12 -6.53
N ALA A 99 -17.28 1.12 -6.04
CA ALA A 99 -18.45 1.84 -5.57
C ALA A 99 -19.49 2.03 -6.69
N LYS A 100 -19.04 2.47 -7.88
CA LYS A 100 -19.91 2.66 -9.05
C LYS A 100 -20.56 1.35 -9.52
N GLN A 101 -19.88 0.23 -9.39
CA GLN A 101 -20.37 -1.10 -9.75
C GLN A 101 -21.27 -1.73 -8.66
N GLY A 102 -21.40 -1.10 -7.50
CA GLY A 102 -22.17 -1.63 -6.37
C GLY A 102 -21.49 -2.84 -5.70
N ILE A 103 -20.19 -2.97 -5.81
CA ILE A 103 -19.39 -4.01 -5.14
C ILE A 103 -19.14 -3.64 -3.67
N LEU A 104 -19.06 -2.33 -3.38
CA LEU A 104 -18.88 -1.77 -2.05
C LEU A 104 -20.13 -1.03 -1.61
N ASP A 105 -20.40 -1.03 -0.31
CA ASP A 105 -21.42 -0.19 0.30
C ASP A 105 -20.81 1.09 0.89
N PRO A 106 -21.57 2.22 0.90
CA PRO A 106 -21.22 3.39 1.68
C PRO A 106 -21.06 3.05 3.17
N LEU A 107 -20.09 3.72 3.81
CA LEU A 107 -19.81 3.51 5.24
C LEU A 107 -20.62 4.46 6.15
N ASP A 108 -21.29 5.48 5.62
CA ASP A 108 -21.98 6.49 6.44
C ASP A 108 -22.98 5.85 7.41
N ASP A 109 -23.87 4.98 6.90
CA ASP A 109 -24.83 4.25 7.74
C ASP A 109 -24.14 3.21 8.65
N PHE A 110 -23.09 2.56 8.14
CA PHE A 110 -22.32 1.59 8.90
C PHE A 110 -21.61 2.23 10.11
N LEU A 111 -21.17 3.48 9.99
CA LEU A 111 -20.54 4.26 11.05
C LEU A 111 -21.54 5.01 11.94
N THR A 112 -22.82 5.08 11.58
CA THR A 112 -23.83 5.83 12.33
C THR A 112 -23.94 5.33 13.76
N GLY A 113 -23.84 6.24 14.72
CA GLY A 113 -23.90 5.93 16.15
C GLY A 113 -22.63 5.31 16.73
N TYR A 114 -21.58 5.12 15.92
CA TYR A 114 -20.26 4.71 16.40
C TYR A 114 -19.44 5.96 16.78
N GLY A 115 -19.41 6.25 18.08
CA GLY A 115 -18.84 7.50 18.63
C GLY A 115 -17.31 7.62 18.53
N ASN A 116 -16.62 6.53 18.14
CA ASN A 116 -15.16 6.49 18.10
C ASN A 116 -14.58 6.76 16.71
N PHE A 117 -15.42 6.99 15.68
CA PHE A 117 -14.96 7.39 14.37
C PHE A 117 -15.02 8.92 14.23
N SER A 118 -13.88 9.51 13.86
CA SER A 118 -13.77 10.90 13.43
C SER A 118 -12.69 11.01 12.35
N GLU A 119 -12.95 11.83 11.34
CA GLU A 119 -11.98 12.07 10.27
C GLU A 119 -10.66 12.67 10.78
N ASP A 120 -10.71 13.44 11.88
CA ASP A 120 -9.53 14.05 12.51
C ASP A 120 -8.53 13.03 13.07
N LEU A 121 -8.93 11.78 13.19
CA LEU A 121 -8.07 10.70 13.70
C LEU A 121 -7.11 10.16 12.61
N TYR A 122 -7.26 10.60 11.36
CA TYR A 122 -6.48 10.13 10.23
C TYR A 122 -5.73 11.26 9.51
N LEU A 123 -4.57 10.95 8.92
CA LEU A 123 -3.74 11.91 8.18
C LEU A 123 -4.40 12.41 6.90
N SER A 124 -5.17 11.55 6.23
CA SER A 124 -5.90 11.89 5.02
C SER A 124 -7.36 11.52 5.15
N ASN A 125 -8.23 12.50 4.96
CA ASN A 125 -9.67 12.32 5.10
C ASN A 125 -10.38 12.01 3.78
N ASP A 126 -9.73 12.27 2.64
CA ASP A 126 -10.33 12.10 1.32
C ASP A 126 -10.09 10.71 0.73
N ALA A 127 -9.07 9.99 1.24
CA ALA A 127 -8.87 8.60 0.85
C ALA A 127 -10.12 7.76 1.20
N GLY A 128 -10.61 7.02 0.20
CA GLY A 128 -11.81 6.20 0.35
C GLY A 128 -13.14 6.96 0.19
N LYS A 129 -13.14 8.26 -0.19
CA LYS A 129 -14.35 8.98 -0.57
C LYS A 129 -14.54 8.97 -2.09
N VAL A 130 -15.79 8.85 -2.52
CA VAL A 130 -16.22 8.97 -3.92
C VAL A 130 -17.41 9.93 -3.96
N ASP A 131 -17.25 11.04 -4.66
CA ASP A 131 -18.28 12.11 -4.75
C ASP A 131 -18.79 12.58 -3.38
N GLY A 132 -17.89 12.65 -2.38
CA GLY A 132 -18.19 13.08 -1.01
C GLY A 132 -18.79 11.98 -0.11
N VAL A 133 -19.10 10.79 -0.65
CA VAL A 133 -19.58 9.63 0.11
C VAL A 133 -18.40 8.75 0.51
N ARG A 134 -18.36 8.32 1.76
CA ARG A 134 -17.28 7.47 2.28
C ARG A 134 -17.53 5.98 2.00
N TYR A 135 -16.60 5.34 1.33
CA TYR A 135 -16.58 3.90 1.05
C TYR A 135 -15.42 3.18 1.74
N GLY A 136 -14.40 3.91 2.17
CA GLY A 136 -13.23 3.34 2.84
C GLY A 136 -12.73 4.21 3.98
N ILE A 137 -12.16 3.56 5.00
CA ILE A 137 -11.41 4.21 6.07
C ILE A 137 -9.92 4.04 5.78
N PRO A 138 -9.14 5.13 5.73
CA PRO A 138 -7.70 5.05 5.49
C PRO A 138 -7.01 4.19 6.54
N PHE A 139 -6.19 3.23 6.11
CA PHE A 139 -5.44 2.33 6.98
C PHE A 139 -3.95 2.64 6.94
N CYS A 140 -3.33 2.56 5.77
CA CYS A 140 -1.94 2.91 5.56
C CYS A 140 -1.72 3.46 4.14
N ALA A 141 -0.52 3.98 3.88
CA ALA A 141 -0.14 4.54 2.59
C ALA A 141 1.22 3.96 2.15
N PRO A 142 1.24 2.73 1.58
CA PRO A 142 2.45 2.22 0.97
C PRO A 142 2.95 3.18 -0.11
N THR A 143 4.25 3.45 -0.08
CA THR A 143 4.87 4.54 -0.85
C THR A 143 6.14 4.04 -1.52
N VAL A 144 6.41 4.50 -2.74
CA VAL A 144 7.68 4.29 -3.41
C VAL A 144 8.78 5.09 -2.70
N VAL A 145 9.91 4.43 -2.45
CA VAL A 145 11.06 4.98 -1.72
C VAL A 145 12.35 4.60 -2.43
N THR A 146 13.44 5.22 -2.01
CA THR A 146 14.80 4.82 -2.38
C THR A 146 15.50 4.25 -1.16
N TYR A 147 15.96 3.01 -1.25
CA TYR A 147 16.90 2.41 -0.32
C TYR A 147 18.31 2.82 -0.74
N CYS A 148 19.08 3.39 0.17
CA CYS A 148 20.46 3.80 -0.04
C CYS A 148 21.38 2.91 0.78
N ASN A 149 22.32 2.20 0.14
CA ASN A 149 23.41 1.52 0.85
C ASN A 149 24.43 2.57 1.30
N LEU A 150 24.46 2.87 2.59
CA LEU A 150 25.28 3.94 3.16
C LEU A 150 26.78 3.68 3.04
N ASP A 151 27.21 2.41 3.05
CA ASP A 151 28.62 2.08 2.93
C ASP A 151 29.13 2.31 1.51
N LEU A 152 28.33 1.95 0.49
CA LEU A 152 28.63 2.28 -0.90
C LEU A 152 28.49 3.78 -1.17
N ALA A 153 27.44 4.42 -0.65
CA ALA A 153 27.25 5.86 -0.82
C ALA A 153 28.39 6.67 -0.19
N ALA A 154 28.90 6.25 0.97
CA ALA A 154 30.07 6.90 1.58
C ALA A 154 31.33 6.80 0.70
N GLN A 155 31.41 5.79 -0.15
CA GLN A 155 32.53 5.64 -1.10
C GLN A 155 32.34 6.46 -2.37
N TYR A 156 31.12 6.50 -2.92
CA TYR A 156 30.88 7.01 -4.26
C TYR A 156 30.17 8.38 -4.32
N CYS A 157 29.36 8.73 -3.32
CA CYS A 157 28.51 9.93 -3.34
C CYS A 157 28.17 10.47 -1.93
N PRO A 158 29.17 10.68 -1.05
CA PRO A 158 28.91 11.07 0.33
C PRO A 158 28.26 12.45 0.47
N ASP A 159 28.55 13.37 -0.45
CA ASP A 159 28.04 14.75 -0.38
C ASP A 159 26.61 14.83 -0.90
N GLU A 160 26.26 14.03 -1.91
CA GLU A 160 24.95 14.04 -2.58
C GLU A 160 23.84 13.44 -1.73
N ILE A 161 24.15 12.60 -0.75
CA ILE A 161 23.15 12.01 0.16
C ILE A 161 23.03 12.73 1.50
N ALA A 162 23.76 13.83 1.70
CA ALA A 162 23.91 14.47 3.01
C ALA A 162 22.60 15.07 3.57
N ASP A 163 21.69 15.49 2.71
CA ASP A 163 20.38 16.01 3.08
C ASP A 163 19.27 14.93 3.15
N GLY A 164 19.61 13.67 2.83
CA GLY A 164 18.67 12.55 2.82
C GLY A 164 17.76 12.51 1.58
N ILE A 165 18.10 13.22 0.53
CA ILE A 165 17.40 13.28 -0.76
C ILE A 165 18.39 12.96 -1.87
N ILE A 166 17.96 12.30 -2.92
CA ILE A 166 18.75 12.12 -4.15
C ILE A 166 17.92 12.58 -5.34
N THR A 167 18.52 13.42 -6.19
CA THR A 167 17.89 13.96 -7.38
C THR A 167 18.41 13.29 -8.66
N TRP A 168 17.61 13.40 -9.74
CA TRP A 168 18.05 12.93 -11.06
C TRP A 168 19.34 13.59 -11.54
N ASP A 169 19.52 14.89 -11.31
CA ASP A 169 20.73 15.63 -11.70
C ASP A 169 21.96 15.13 -10.94
N GLU A 170 21.83 14.83 -9.65
CA GLU A 170 22.89 14.23 -8.86
C GLU A 170 23.22 12.82 -9.34
N LEU A 171 22.21 11.99 -9.62
CA LEU A 171 22.44 10.65 -10.19
C LEU A 171 23.23 10.70 -11.51
N TYR A 172 22.91 11.64 -12.39
CA TYR A 172 23.69 11.83 -13.61
C TYR A 172 25.13 12.27 -13.34
N THR A 173 25.33 13.15 -12.37
CA THR A 173 26.68 13.60 -11.95
C THR A 173 27.50 12.44 -11.36
N ILE A 174 26.88 11.64 -10.49
CA ILE A 174 27.52 10.45 -9.90
C ILE A 174 27.83 9.43 -11.00
N ALA A 175 26.89 9.17 -11.91
CA ALA A 175 27.07 8.26 -13.04
C ALA A 175 28.28 8.61 -13.89
N ASP A 176 28.43 9.89 -14.25
CA ASP A 176 29.56 10.34 -15.06
C ASP A 176 30.88 10.19 -14.32
N ARG A 177 30.91 10.43 -13.00
CA ARG A 177 32.08 10.21 -12.14
C ARG A 177 32.44 8.72 -12.05
N MET A 178 31.48 7.83 -11.77
CA MET A 178 31.71 6.40 -11.70
C MET A 178 32.26 5.84 -13.01
N ILE A 179 31.74 6.29 -14.14
CA ILE A 179 32.22 5.88 -15.47
C ILE A 179 33.66 6.36 -15.71
N ALA A 180 33.97 7.62 -15.37
CA ALA A 180 35.30 8.18 -15.51
C ALA A 180 36.34 7.43 -14.63
N ASP A 181 35.92 6.98 -13.46
CA ASP A 181 36.76 6.22 -12.53
C ASP A 181 36.82 4.72 -12.87
N GLY A 182 36.08 4.25 -13.89
CA GLY A 182 36.10 2.87 -14.39
C GLY A 182 35.40 1.87 -13.45
N VAL A 183 34.41 2.31 -12.66
CA VAL A 183 33.62 1.45 -11.77
C VAL A 183 32.71 0.54 -12.61
N THR A 184 32.80 -0.77 -12.39
CA THR A 184 32.05 -1.78 -13.15
C THR A 184 31.33 -2.81 -12.31
N ASP A 185 31.73 -2.99 -11.06
CA ASP A 185 31.27 -3.98 -10.11
C ASP A 185 30.08 -3.52 -9.26
N VAL A 186 29.85 -2.22 -9.23
CA VAL A 186 28.69 -1.60 -8.55
C VAL A 186 27.88 -0.78 -9.56
N LYS A 187 26.58 -0.89 -9.51
CA LYS A 187 25.63 -0.05 -10.25
C LYS A 187 25.13 1.07 -9.38
N LEU A 188 24.74 2.18 -10.02
CA LEU A 188 24.27 3.37 -9.32
C LEU A 188 22.84 3.22 -8.82
N LEU A 189 21.91 2.85 -9.71
CA LEU A 189 20.49 2.82 -9.43
C LEU A 189 19.84 1.56 -9.99
N GLY A 190 18.96 0.94 -9.20
CA GLY A 190 18.07 -0.13 -9.63
C GLY A 190 16.61 0.23 -9.42
N GLY A 191 15.76 -0.02 -10.42
CA GLY A 191 14.30 0.13 -10.34
C GLY A 191 13.64 -1.22 -10.14
N SER A 192 13.11 -1.49 -8.93
CA SER A 192 12.56 -2.80 -8.59
C SER A 192 11.19 -3.07 -9.20
N TRP A 193 10.45 -2.03 -9.54
CA TRP A 193 9.11 -2.15 -10.12
C TRP A 193 8.83 -1.06 -11.15
N GLY A 194 9.10 -1.33 -12.41
CA GLY A 194 9.04 -0.35 -13.50
C GLY A 194 7.72 0.43 -13.60
N ARG A 195 6.58 -0.14 -13.21
CA ARG A 195 5.31 0.59 -13.10
C ARG A 195 5.41 1.76 -12.13
N ASN A 196 5.79 1.46 -10.89
CA ASN A 196 5.82 2.44 -9.81
C ASN A 196 6.87 3.51 -10.07
N ASP A 197 8.04 3.09 -10.54
CA ASP A 197 9.16 3.97 -10.87
C ASP A 197 8.80 4.93 -12.01
N MET A 198 8.10 4.42 -13.04
CA MET A 198 7.69 5.23 -14.18
C MET A 198 6.56 6.21 -13.82
N ILE A 199 5.55 5.76 -13.04
CA ILE A 199 4.48 6.63 -12.55
C ILE A 199 5.07 7.74 -11.67
N ASN A 200 5.96 7.38 -10.75
CA ASN A 200 6.60 8.34 -9.85
C ASN A 200 7.40 9.40 -10.63
N ALA A 201 8.22 9.00 -11.58
CA ALA A 201 8.97 9.93 -12.43
C ALA A 201 8.05 10.80 -13.28
N TYR A 202 6.98 10.24 -13.83
CA TYR A 202 5.99 10.96 -14.62
C TYR A 202 5.32 12.08 -13.84
N GLU A 203 4.83 11.77 -12.63
CA GLU A 203 4.19 12.77 -11.75
C GLU A 203 5.18 13.87 -11.35
N GLN A 204 6.43 13.52 -11.03
CA GLN A 204 7.47 14.49 -10.69
C GLN A 204 7.85 15.38 -11.88
N CYS A 205 7.70 14.93 -13.11
CA CYS A 205 7.85 15.74 -14.32
C CYS A 205 6.63 16.63 -14.61
N GLY A 206 5.65 16.67 -13.69
CA GLY A 206 4.43 17.47 -13.83
C GLY A 206 3.33 16.74 -14.61
N GLY A 207 3.47 15.44 -14.80
CA GLY A 207 2.50 14.61 -15.46
C GLY A 207 1.15 14.57 -14.73
N THR A 208 0.07 14.61 -15.47
CA THR A 208 -1.29 14.54 -14.93
C THR A 208 -2.11 13.55 -15.74
N TYR A 209 -3.03 12.88 -15.05
CA TYR A 209 -4.03 12.01 -15.69
C TYR A 209 -5.37 12.74 -15.87
N ARG A 210 -5.38 14.06 -15.69
CA ARG A 210 -6.57 14.83 -15.45
C ARG A 210 -7.41 15.06 -16.69
N GLN A 211 -8.70 14.99 -16.41
CA GLN A 211 -9.76 15.37 -17.29
C GLN A 211 -10.86 16.08 -16.55
N ASP A 212 -10.55 17.20 -15.94
CA ASP A 212 -11.52 17.99 -15.18
C ASP A 212 -12.65 18.57 -16.03
N SER A 213 -12.60 18.48 -17.34
CA SER A 213 -13.51 19.16 -18.23
C SER A 213 -14.18 18.29 -19.30
N ASP A 214 -13.87 16.99 -19.38
CA ASP A 214 -14.43 16.13 -20.42
C ASP A 214 -15.41 15.12 -19.85
N PRO A 215 -16.75 15.33 -20.09
CA PRO A 215 -17.78 14.38 -19.68
C PRO A 215 -17.69 13.02 -20.41
N ASP A 216 -16.94 12.93 -21.51
CA ASP A 216 -16.76 11.71 -22.29
C ASP A 216 -15.58 10.86 -21.83
N ASN A 217 -14.89 11.27 -20.74
CA ASN A 217 -13.79 10.54 -20.12
C ASN A 217 -12.66 10.19 -21.14
N VAL A 218 -12.16 11.18 -21.86
CA VAL A 218 -10.99 11.03 -22.71
C VAL A 218 -9.73 11.06 -21.81
N VAL A 219 -8.83 10.11 -21.87
CA VAL A 219 -7.55 10.14 -21.18
C VAL A 219 -6.67 11.22 -21.79
N THR A 220 -6.10 12.07 -20.96
CA THR A 220 -5.07 13.02 -21.39
C THR A 220 -3.81 12.76 -20.59
N ILE A 221 -2.91 11.98 -21.15
CA ILE A 221 -1.56 11.84 -20.62
C ILE A 221 -0.76 13.05 -21.08
N ASP A 222 -0.04 13.71 -20.16
CA ASP A 222 0.94 14.73 -20.54
C ASP A 222 2.13 14.03 -21.22
N LYS A 223 2.11 14.05 -22.55
CA LYS A 223 3.12 13.37 -23.37
C LYS A 223 4.53 13.92 -23.16
N THR A 224 4.65 15.21 -22.84
CA THR A 224 5.96 15.85 -22.60
C THR A 224 6.53 15.36 -21.28
N ALA A 225 5.74 15.36 -20.22
CA ALA A 225 6.16 14.87 -18.91
C ALA A 225 6.49 13.38 -18.96
N LEU A 226 5.69 12.57 -19.67
CA LEU A 226 5.95 11.14 -19.80
C LEU A 226 7.23 10.84 -20.59
N LEU A 227 7.46 11.57 -21.67
CA LEU A 227 8.68 11.43 -22.45
C LEU A 227 9.92 11.84 -21.62
N GLU A 228 9.81 12.89 -20.82
CA GLU A 228 10.86 13.27 -19.88
C GLU A 228 11.15 12.17 -18.87
N ALA A 229 10.12 11.62 -18.23
CA ALA A 229 10.24 10.53 -17.26
C ALA A 229 10.94 9.29 -17.84
N VAL A 230 10.54 8.89 -19.06
CA VAL A 230 11.19 7.77 -19.77
C VAL A 230 12.68 8.08 -20.03
N ASN A 231 12.99 9.31 -20.46
CA ASN A 231 14.36 9.68 -20.79
C ASN A 231 15.26 9.79 -19.54
N LEU A 232 14.73 10.15 -18.37
CA LEU A 232 15.48 10.11 -17.12
C LEU A 232 15.98 8.68 -16.81
N TRP A 233 15.14 7.69 -16.86
CA TRP A 233 15.53 6.30 -16.64
C TRP A 233 16.40 5.74 -17.77
N LYS A 234 15.99 5.99 -19.02
CA LYS A 234 16.72 5.50 -20.19
C LYS A 234 18.14 6.05 -20.28
N GLY A 235 18.33 7.32 -19.93
CA GLY A 235 19.66 7.93 -19.97
C GLY A 235 20.65 7.28 -18.99
N LEU A 236 20.23 6.89 -17.80
CA LEU A 236 21.07 6.11 -16.88
C LEU A 236 21.28 4.67 -17.35
N TYR A 237 20.25 4.05 -17.94
CA TYR A 237 20.36 2.72 -18.54
C TYR A 237 21.37 2.70 -19.68
N ASP A 238 21.31 3.67 -20.60
CA ASP A 238 22.22 3.79 -21.74
C ASP A 238 23.68 4.04 -21.30
N LYS A 239 23.88 4.64 -20.12
CA LYS A 239 25.20 4.77 -19.48
C LYS A 239 25.70 3.46 -18.85
N GLY A 240 24.85 2.43 -18.73
CA GLY A 240 25.21 1.13 -18.18
C GLY A 240 25.34 1.10 -16.65
N VAL A 241 24.79 2.10 -15.95
CA VAL A 241 24.90 2.25 -14.48
C VAL A 241 23.64 1.78 -13.74
N THR A 242 22.70 1.15 -14.43
CA THR A 242 21.48 0.57 -13.84
C THR A 242 21.41 -0.95 -14.05
N GLN A 243 20.38 -1.58 -13.47
CA GLN A 243 20.07 -2.99 -13.71
C GLN A 243 19.80 -3.27 -15.21
N GLN A 244 19.88 -4.55 -15.61
CA GLN A 244 19.42 -5.04 -16.88
C GLN A 244 18.00 -5.64 -16.76
N ASP A 245 17.35 -5.88 -17.90
CA ASP A 245 16.05 -6.56 -17.89
C ASP A 245 16.18 -7.97 -17.31
N GLY A 246 15.30 -8.30 -16.39
CA GLY A 246 15.29 -9.57 -15.68
C GLY A 246 16.20 -9.66 -14.45
N ASP A 247 16.97 -8.62 -14.13
CA ASP A 247 17.75 -8.57 -12.89
C ASP A 247 16.83 -8.48 -11.67
N ASP A 248 17.22 -9.18 -10.60
CA ASP A 248 16.61 -9.05 -9.27
C ASP A 248 17.23 -7.85 -8.53
N VAL A 249 16.62 -6.70 -8.66
CA VAL A 249 17.12 -5.44 -8.08
C VAL A 249 17.30 -5.51 -6.57
N MET A 250 16.35 -6.12 -5.85
CA MET A 250 16.46 -6.22 -4.39
C MET A 250 17.52 -7.26 -4.00
N GLY A 251 17.72 -8.32 -4.78
CA GLY A 251 18.81 -9.25 -4.65
C GLY A 251 20.18 -8.61 -4.92
N MET A 252 20.30 -7.75 -5.95
CA MET A 252 21.49 -6.95 -6.22
C MET A 252 21.80 -5.99 -5.04
N PHE A 253 20.78 -5.36 -4.47
CA PHE A 253 20.95 -4.49 -3.32
C PHE A 253 21.44 -5.28 -2.11
N ALA A 254 20.87 -6.46 -1.85
CA ALA A 254 21.29 -7.37 -0.78
C ALA A 254 22.77 -7.85 -0.93
N LEU A 255 23.25 -7.96 -2.17
CA LEU A 255 24.63 -8.35 -2.49
C LEU A 255 25.60 -7.15 -2.57
N GLU A 256 25.16 -5.95 -2.20
CA GLU A 256 25.96 -4.72 -2.28
C GLU A 256 26.41 -4.36 -3.72
N GLU A 257 25.64 -4.74 -4.72
CA GLU A 257 25.89 -4.42 -6.12
C GLU A 257 25.20 -3.14 -6.59
N LEU A 258 24.37 -2.50 -5.71
CA LEU A 258 23.64 -1.26 -5.97
C LEU A 258 23.88 -0.24 -4.86
N ILE A 259 24.18 1.03 -5.26
CA ILE A 259 24.20 2.15 -4.31
C ILE A 259 22.77 2.51 -3.90
N PHE A 260 21.88 2.66 -4.89
CA PHE A 260 20.47 2.97 -4.69
C PHE A 260 19.58 1.89 -5.32
N ALA A 261 18.55 1.47 -4.59
CA ALA A 261 17.48 0.64 -5.11
C ALA A 261 16.14 1.32 -4.86
N THR A 262 15.36 1.60 -5.91
CA THR A 262 13.98 2.01 -5.70
C THR A 262 13.15 0.79 -5.33
N GLY A 263 12.18 1.00 -4.48
CA GLY A 263 11.28 -0.05 -4.02
C GLY A 263 10.09 0.58 -3.34
N GLY A 264 9.39 -0.20 -2.55
CA GLY A 264 8.31 0.31 -1.73
C GLY A 264 8.60 0.17 -0.24
N THR A 265 7.86 0.90 0.58
CA THR A 265 7.93 0.76 2.04
C THR A 265 7.67 -0.68 2.50
N TRP A 266 6.93 -1.47 1.70
CA TRP A 266 6.66 -2.90 1.91
C TRP A 266 7.88 -3.83 1.78
N ASN A 267 8.99 -3.34 1.24
CA ASN A 267 10.24 -4.11 1.17
C ASN A 267 11.08 -3.99 2.46
N LEU A 268 10.69 -3.13 3.42
CA LEU A 268 11.52 -2.81 4.59
C LEU A 268 11.92 -4.05 5.39
N SER A 269 10.98 -4.94 5.66
CA SER A 269 11.25 -6.17 6.44
C SER A 269 12.35 -7.02 5.78
N ALA A 270 12.26 -7.23 4.46
CA ALA A 270 13.28 -7.97 3.72
C ALA A 270 14.63 -7.24 3.71
N VAL A 271 14.64 -5.91 3.52
CA VAL A 271 15.89 -5.12 3.52
C VAL A 271 16.58 -5.15 4.88
N GLN A 272 15.83 -5.14 5.98
CA GLN A 272 16.39 -5.28 7.32
C GLN A 272 17.05 -6.65 7.53
N GLU A 273 16.52 -7.71 6.94
CA GLU A 273 17.10 -9.06 7.01
C GLU A 273 18.45 -9.17 6.26
N TYR A 274 18.72 -8.29 5.29
CA TYR A 274 20.01 -8.27 4.59
C TYR A 274 21.19 -7.85 5.51
N GLY A 275 20.89 -7.16 6.62
CA GLY A 275 21.91 -6.72 7.58
C GLY A 275 22.81 -5.59 7.07
N LEU A 276 22.37 -4.88 6.05
CA LEU A 276 23.09 -3.76 5.46
C LEU A 276 22.98 -2.50 6.32
N ASN A 277 23.96 -1.63 6.22
CA ASN A 277 23.88 -0.26 6.69
C ASN A 277 23.15 0.58 5.64
N PHE A 278 21.86 0.82 5.85
CA PHE A 278 21.02 1.50 4.86
C PHE A 278 20.23 2.67 5.43
N GLN A 279 19.82 3.56 4.56
CA GLN A 279 18.83 4.60 4.81
C GLN A 279 17.68 4.46 3.84
N MET A 280 16.45 4.68 4.32
CA MET A 280 15.28 4.85 3.48
C MET A 280 15.09 6.36 3.22
N MET A 281 15.03 6.73 1.96
CA MET A 281 14.93 8.11 1.48
C MET A 281 13.65 8.27 0.65
N PRO A 282 13.17 9.50 0.40
CA PRO A 282 12.20 9.72 -0.67
C PRO A 282 12.64 9.04 -1.95
N SER A 283 11.70 8.63 -2.81
CA SER A 283 12.05 8.17 -4.16
C SER A 283 12.95 9.19 -4.86
N VAL A 284 13.72 8.77 -5.87
CA VAL A 284 14.54 9.72 -6.65
C VAL A 284 13.72 10.93 -7.05
N GLN A 285 14.20 12.14 -6.73
CA GLN A 285 13.44 13.38 -6.85
C GLN A 285 13.84 14.20 -8.08
N LYS A 286 12.89 14.97 -8.61
CA LYS A 286 13.17 15.98 -9.63
C LYS A 286 13.84 17.22 -9.02
N SER A 287 13.52 17.55 -7.77
CA SER A 287 14.05 18.67 -7.02
C SER A 287 14.11 18.36 -5.54
N ALA A 288 15.17 18.77 -4.86
CA ALA A 288 15.29 18.66 -3.41
C ALA A 288 14.40 19.66 -2.65
N GLU A 289 13.96 20.75 -3.31
CA GLU A 289 13.10 21.77 -2.69
C GLU A 289 11.64 21.33 -2.56
N HIS A 290 11.20 20.46 -3.47
CA HIS A 290 9.85 19.88 -3.46
C HIS A 290 9.95 18.37 -3.64
N THR A 291 9.61 17.64 -2.60
CA THR A 291 9.68 16.18 -2.60
C THR A 291 8.30 15.56 -2.80
N PHE A 292 8.25 14.56 -3.64
CA PHE A 292 7.04 13.82 -3.96
C PHE A 292 7.34 12.33 -4.09
N ASN A 293 6.52 11.49 -3.48
CA ASN A 293 6.55 10.04 -3.67
C ASN A 293 5.21 9.57 -4.20
N TRP A 294 5.24 8.70 -5.19
CA TRP A 294 4.04 7.97 -5.55
C TRP A 294 3.70 6.96 -4.46
N GLY A 295 2.42 6.89 -4.11
CA GLY A 295 1.90 5.93 -3.16
C GLY A 295 0.41 5.69 -3.39
N ALA A 296 -0.14 4.70 -2.71
CA ALA A 296 -1.57 4.44 -2.73
C ALA A 296 -2.05 4.25 -1.29
N THR A 297 -3.03 5.03 -0.87
CA THR A 297 -3.67 4.73 0.41
C THR A 297 -4.41 3.42 0.30
N GLU A 298 -4.21 2.55 1.27
CA GLU A 298 -5.02 1.36 1.47
C GLU A 298 -6.12 1.67 2.46
N CYS A 299 -7.31 1.22 2.14
CA CYS A 299 -8.50 1.51 2.92
C CYS A 299 -9.19 0.22 3.36
N ILE A 300 -9.77 0.26 4.56
CA ILE A 300 -10.71 -0.75 5.02
C ILE A 300 -12.07 -0.39 4.45
N VAL A 301 -12.65 -1.28 3.64
CA VAL A 301 -13.93 -1.10 2.96
C VAL A 301 -14.95 -2.10 3.44
N LYS A 302 -16.25 -1.79 3.31
CA LYS A 302 -17.36 -2.72 3.51
C LYS A 302 -17.81 -3.28 2.16
N MET A 303 -17.88 -4.61 2.06
CA MET A 303 -18.45 -5.28 0.89
C MET A 303 -19.96 -5.09 0.81
N HIS A 304 -20.50 -5.09 -0.44
CA HIS A 304 -21.94 -5.12 -0.66
C HIS A 304 -22.53 -6.47 -0.22
N ARG A 305 -23.05 -6.50 1.01
CA ARG A 305 -23.80 -7.63 1.60
C ARG A 305 -24.59 -7.15 2.80
N ASN A 306 -25.59 -7.95 3.21
CA ASN A 306 -26.25 -7.74 4.49
C ASN A 306 -25.30 -8.03 5.65
N VAL A 307 -25.35 -7.21 6.68
CA VAL A 307 -24.54 -7.30 7.87
C VAL A 307 -25.45 -7.20 9.09
N THR A 308 -25.33 -8.14 10.01
CA THR A 308 -26.06 -8.10 11.29
C THR A 308 -25.51 -7.03 12.21
N ASP A 309 -26.26 -6.63 13.22
CA ASP A 309 -25.80 -5.66 14.24
C ASP A 309 -24.57 -6.19 15.00
N ALA A 310 -24.48 -7.51 15.22
CA ALA A 310 -23.33 -8.14 15.85
C ALA A 310 -22.08 -8.05 14.97
N GLU A 311 -22.19 -8.46 13.69
CA GLU A 311 -21.08 -8.33 12.72
C GLU A 311 -20.62 -6.88 12.56
N ARG A 312 -21.58 -5.95 12.47
CA ARG A 312 -21.27 -4.51 12.40
C ARG A 312 -20.48 -4.05 13.62
N THR A 313 -20.95 -4.37 14.83
CA THR A 313 -20.31 -3.96 16.08
C THR A 313 -18.91 -4.57 16.20
N ALA A 314 -18.77 -5.85 15.88
CA ALA A 314 -17.49 -6.56 15.89
C ALA A 314 -16.49 -5.95 14.88
N THR A 315 -16.94 -5.67 13.65
CA THR A 315 -16.11 -5.06 12.62
C THR A 315 -15.63 -3.66 13.03
N LEU A 316 -16.51 -2.82 13.57
CA LEU A 316 -16.16 -1.47 14.03
C LEU A 316 -15.16 -1.51 15.19
N ARG A 317 -15.33 -2.46 16.14
CA ARG A 317 -14.39 -2.68 17.25
C ARG A 317 -13.01 -3.10 16.73
N PHE A 318 -12.95 -3.94 15.71
CA PHE A 318 -11.69 -4.32 15.09
C PHE A 318 -11.03 -3.15 14.33
N MET A 319 -11.79 -2.35 13.61
CA MET A 319 -11.26 -1.16 12.92
C MET A 319 -10.68 -0.13 13.90
N GLU A 320 -11.34 0.05 15.05
CA GLU A 320 -10.81 0.89 16.15
C GLU A 320 -9.51 0.31 16.71
N TYR A 321 -9.49 -0.99 16.96
CA TYR A 321 -8.29 -1.69 17.43
C TYR A 321 -7.11 -1.51 16.48
N LEU A 322 -7.32 -1.67 15.16
CA LEU A 322 -6.28 -1.44 14.14
C LEU A 322 -5.73 -0.01 14.20
N ARG A 323 -6.59 0.99 14.39
CA ARG A 323 -6.17 2.38 14.51
C ARG A 323 -5.37 2.63 15.80
N GLU A 324 -5.81 2.09 16.94
CA GLU A 324 -5.17 2.29 18.23
C GLU A 324 -3.84 1.54 18.35
N ASN A 325 -3.70 0.43 17.66
CA ASN A 325 -2.49 -0.39 17.63
C ASN A 325 -1.72 -0.26 16.29
N ALA A 326 -1.88 0.87 15.60
CA ALA A 326 -1.27 1.10 14.29
C ALA A 326 0.27 1.03 14.32
N MET A 327 0.93 1.21 15.48
CA MET A 327 2.37 1.05 15.62
C MET A 327 2.82 -0.40 15.36
N GLU A 328 2.02 -1.40 15.70
CA GLU A 328 2.33 -2.80 15.37
C GLU A 328 2.38 -3.00 13.85
N TRP A 329 1.44 -2.39 13.12
CA TRP A 329 1.43 -2.42 11.66
C TRP A 329 2.58 -1.60 11.06
N ALA A 330 2.98 -0.49 11.68
CA ALA A 330 4.10 0.33 11.23
C ALA A 330 5.43 -0.43 11.17
N GLN A 331 5.59 -1.53 11.93
CA GLN A 331 6.78 -2.38 11.88
C GLN A 331 6.96 -3.09 10.51
N SER A 332 5.92 -3.17 9.69
CA SER A 332 6.01 -3.68 8.30
C SER A 332 6.70 -2.71 7.33
N GLY A 333 6.98 -1.49 7.76
CA GLY A 333 7.43 -0.39 6.90
C GLY A 333 6.27 0.53 6.46
N ALA A 334 5.03 0.20 6.83
CA ALA A 334 3.88 0.99 6.43
C ALA A 334 3.90 2.41 7.00
N ILE A 335 3.51 3.39 6.18
CA ILE A 335 3.15 4.73 6.61
C ILE A 335 1.70 4.64 7.07
N VAL A 336 1.50 4.59 8.39
CA VAL A 336 0.16 4.40 8.97
C VAL A 336 -0.65 5.69 8.87
N MET A 337 -1.95 5.54 8.63
CA MET A 337 -2.87 6.67 8.51
C MET A 337 -3.47 7.11 9.85
N ALA A 338 -3.31 6.33 10.93
CA ALA A 338 -3.65 6.70 12.28
C ALA A 338 -2.78 7.89 12.74
N LYS A 339 -3.37 9.08 12.83
CA LYS A 339 -2.66 10.35 13.04
C LYS A 339 -1.82 10.36 14.31
N ALA A 340 -2.38 9.90 15.42
CA ALA A 340 -1.66 9.86 16.70
C ALA A 340 -0.38 9.01 16.63
N THR A 341 -0.41 7.89 15.90
CA THR A 341 0.76 7.04 15.69
C THR A 341 1.76 7.69 14.73
N ALA A 342 1.29 8.17 13.58
CA ALA A 342 2.16 8.78 12.57
C ALA A 342 2.90 10.04 13.07
N GLU A 343 2.30 10.79 13.98
CA GLU A 343 2.89 11.97 14.58
C GLU A 343 3.76 11.67 15.83
N SER A 344 3.79 10.41 16.29
CA SER A 344 4.55 10.02 17.49
C SER A 344 6.07 10.02 17.24
N GLU A 345 6.86 10.24 18.30
CA GLU A 345 8.31 10.14 18.24
C GLU A 345 8.78 8.70 17.97
N GLU A 346 7.99 7.71 18.36
CA GLU A 346 8.26 6.30 18.11
C GLU A 346 8.19 5.99 16.60
N PHE A 347 7.14 6.46 15.90
CA PHE A 347 7.03 6.31 14.46
C PHE A 347 8.13 7.08 13.71
N LYS A 348 8.45 8.30 14.16
CA LYS A 348 9.52 9.12 13.57
C LYS A 348 10.90 8.48 13.66
N ALA A 349 11.10 7.55 14.59
CA ALA A 349 12.34 6.79 14.73
C ALA A 349 12.42 5.58 13.79
N LEU A 350 11.33 5.22 13.09
CA LEU A 350 11.32 4.11 12.14
C LEU A 350 11.95 4.54 10.79
N PRO A 351 12.59 3.60 10.06
CA PRO A 351 13.27 3.90 8.78
C PRO A 351 12.38 4.58 7.74
N GLN A 352 11.12 4.17 7.63
CA GLN A 352 10.18 4.73 6.64
C GLN A 352 9.84 6.20 6.87
N SER A 353 10.07 6.73 8.07
CA SER A 353 9.91 8.16 8.32
C SER A 353 10.87 9.02 7.49
N GLY A 354 12.03 8.46 7.12
CA GLY A 354 12.99 9.10 6.23
C GLY A 354 12.43 9.39 4.83
N ALA A 355 11.46 8.62 4.38
CA ALA A 355 10.77 8.88 3.12
C ALA A 355 9.84 10.10 3.16
N MET A 356 9.57 10.66 4.35
CA MET A 356 8.66 11.79 4.59
C MET A 356 9.41 13.10 4.86
N ILE A 357 10.67 13.21 4.47
CA ILE A 357 11.50 14.40 4.69
C ILE A 357 10.92 15.60 3.93
N ASN A 358 11.02 16.78 4.55
CA ASN A 358 10.63 18.07 3.95
C ASN A 358 9.16 18.15 3.50
N GLY A 359 8.27 17.44 4.20
CA GLY A 359 6.86 17.45 3.86
C GLY A 359 6.58 16.73 2.55
N THR A 360 7.31 15.65 2.28
CA THR A 360 7.09 14.79 1.10
C THR A 360 5.62 14.50 0.90
N GLU A 361 5.09 14.90 -0.23
CA GLU A 361 3.72 14.60 -0.60
C GLU A 361 3.63 13.17 -1.12
N THR A 362 2.74 12.38 -0.54
CA THR A 362 2.41 11.06 -1.04
C THR A 362 1.21 11.20 -1.95
N TRP A 363 1.38 10.83 -3.21
CA TRP A 363 0.29 10.87 -4.17
C TRP A 363 -0.76 9.82 -3.83
N VAL A 364 -1.99 10.24 -3.82
CA VAL A 364 -3.15 9.35 -3.69
C VAL A 364 -4.01 9.54 -4.95
N ALA A 365 -4.08 8.48 -5.75
CA ALA A 365 -4.90 8.50 -6.95
C ALA A 365 -6.39 8.54 -6.60
N TYR A 366 -7.03 9.67 -6.83
CA TYR A 366 -8.48 9.81 -6.68
C TYR A 366 -9.23 9.79 -8.01
N HIS A 367 -8.55 9.46 -9.09
CA HIS A 367 -9.22 9.39 -10.38
C HIS A 367 -10.06 8.11 -10.47
N PRO A 368 -11.31 8.15 -10.96
CA PRO A 368 -12.17 6.96 -11.07
C PRO A 368 -11.58 5.81 -11.89
N TYR A 369 -10.58 6.10 -12.69
CA TYR A 369 -9.90 5.14 -13.57
C TYR A 369 -8.44 4.87 -13.19
N SER A 370 -8.01 5.23 -11.98
CA SER A 370 -6.62 5.04 -11.54
C SER A 370 -6.17 3.58 -11.65
N GLY A 371 -7.07 2.62 -11.37
CA GLY A 371 -6.78 1.19 -11.56
C GLY A 371 -6.47 0.82 -13.00
N ALA A 372 -7.11 1.47 -13.98
CA ALA A 372 -6.81 1.24 -15.41
C ALA A 372 -5.42 1.78 -15.77
N PHE A 373 -5.05 2.96 -15.28
CA PHE A 373 -3.71 3.52 -15.51
C PHE A 373 -2.62 2.64 -14.91
N THR A 374 -2.76 2.24 -13.64
CA THR A 374 -1.77 1.36 -13.00
C THR A 374 -1.58 0.06 -13.74
N THR A 375 -2.65 -0.56 -14.24
CA THR A 375 -2.60 -1.79 -15.04
C THR A 375 -1.84 -1.59 -16.36
N VAL A 376 -2.05 -0.47 -17.06
CA VAL A 376 -1.36 -0.17 -18.32
C VAL A 376 0.12 0.10 -18.08
N PHE A 377 0.46 0.89 -17.05
CA PHE A 377 1.85 1.12 -16.68
C PHE A 377 2.55 -0.16 -16.22
N ASP A 378 1.86 -1.08 -15.54
CA ASP A 378 2.42 -2.37 -15.15
C ASP A 378 2.77 -3.23 -16.37
N LYS A 379 1.87 -3.28 -17.35
CA LYS A 379 2.08 -4.02 -18.60
C LYS A 379 3.24 -3.49 -19.43
N LEU A 380 3.44 -2.19 -19.47
CA LEU A 380 4.47 -1.54 -20.27
C LEU A 380 5.79 -1.34 -19.49
N GLY A 381 5.72 -1.12 -18.18
CA GLY A 381 6.87 -1.04 -17.29
C GLY A 381 8.05 -0.26 -17.86
N PHE A 382 9.21 -0.86 -17.91
CA PHE A 382 10.44 -0.31 -18.45
C PHE A 382 10.72 -0.66 -19.92
N GLN A 383 9.73 -1.06 -20.72
CA GLN A 383 9.96 -1.47 -22.12
C GLN A 383 10.72 -0.43 -22.94
N ALA A 384 10.45 0.87 -22.76
CA ALA A 384 11.18 1.92 -23.44
C ALA A 384 12.58 2.15 -22.85
N VAL A 385 12.76 1.94 -21.54
CA VAL A 385 14.06 2.03 -20.87
C VAL A 385 15.00 0.96 -21.42
N TYR A 386 14.53 -0.27 -21.55
CA TYR A 386 15.29 -1.41 -22.10
C TYR A 386 15.41 -1.40 -23.62
N GLY A 387 14.74 -0.47 -24.32
CA GLY A 387 14.84 -0.31 -25.76
C GLY A 387 13.99 -1.29 -26.58
N TYR A 388 12.99 -1.99 -25.98
CA TYR A 388 12.05 -2.83 -26.73
C TYR A 388 11.11 -2.02 -27.62
N ILE A 389 10.80 -0.79 -27.19
CA ILE A 389 10.08 0.21 -27.96
C ILE A 389 10.80 1.55 -27.79
N THR A 390 10.58 2.47 -28.70
CA THR A 390 11.11 3.83 -28.55
C THR A 390 10.35 4.61 -27.47
N PRO A 391 10.95 5.65 -26.86
CA PRO A 391 10.25 6.54 -25.93
C PRO A 391 8.95 7.14 -26.51
N ASP A 392 8.94 7.52 -27.77
CA ASP A 392 7.74 8.05 -28.44
C ASP A 392 6.66 6.97 -28.58
N GLU A 393 7.03 5.75 -29.00
CA GLU A 393 6.09 4.62 -29.06
C GLU A 393 5.51 4.27 -27.70
N TYR A 394 6.31 4.36 -26.62
CA TYR A 394 5.85 4.14 -25.26
C TYR A 394 4.78 5.15 -24.87
N VAL A 395 5.03 6.43 -25.10
CA VAL A 395 4.09 7.51 -24.80
C VAL A 395 2.75 7.33 -25.52
N GLU A 396 2.81 6.99 -26.83
CA GLU A 396 1.59 6.72 -27.60
C GLU A 396 0.86 5.46 -27.11
N ALA A 397 1.60 4.41 -26.73
CA ALA A 397 1.02 3.16 -26.23
C ALA A 397 0.33 3.37 -24.87
N ILE A 398 0.92 4.12 -23.95
CA ILE A 398 0.28 4.48 -22.65
C ILE A 398 -1.02 5.23 -22.90
N GLN A 399 -1.01 6.28 -23.73
CA GLN A 399 -2.21 7.06 -24.07
C GLN A 399 -3.32 6.19 -24.65
N ALA A 400 -2.98 5.37 -25.63
CA ALA A 400 -3.96 4.54 -26.35
C ALA A 400 -4.56 3.43 -25.45
N GLN A 401 -3.71 2.71 -24.71
CA GLN A 401 -4.16 1.60 -23.86
C GLN A 401 -4.93 2.09 -22.63
N CYS A 402 -4.55 3.23 -22.03
CA CYS A 402 -5.35 3.85 -20.98
C CYS A 402 -6.75 4.23 -21.48
N GLN A 403 -6.84 4.83 -22.69
CA GLN A 403 -8.13 5.15 -23.29
C GLN A 403 -8.97 3.90 -23.58
N GLU A 404 -8.36 2.83 -24.09
CA GLU A 404 -9.03 1.56 -24.34
C GLU A 404 -9.55 0.93 -23.04
N ALA A 405 -8.72 0.90 -22.00
CA ALA A 405 -9.11 0.37 -20.69
C ALA A 405 -10.32 1.13 -20.10
N ILE A 406 -10.33 2.46 -20.18
CA ILE A 406 -11.47 3.27 -19.73
C ILE A 406 -12.72 2.98 -20.55
N ASN A 407 -12.61 2.87 -21.87
CA ASN A 407 -13.76 2.57 -22.72
C ASN A 407 -14.37 1.19 -22.41
N GLY A 408 -13.54 0.24 -21.97
CA GLY A 408 -14.00 -1.07 -21.52
C GLY A 408 -14.71 -1.07 -20.15
N MET A 409 -14.57 0.00 -19.37
CA MET A 409 -15.21 0.15 -18.05
C MET A 409 -16.57 0.89 -18.14
N LYS A 410 -16.95 1.45 -19.28
CA LYS A 410 -18.23 2.12 -19.55
C LYS A 410 -19.31 1.12 -19.94
#